data_14838db1a92d022de823802b3815b410
#
_entry.id   14838db1a92d022de823802b3815b410
#
_cell.length_a   1.000
_cell.length_b   1.000
_cell.length_c   1.000
_cell.angle_alpha   90.00
_cell.angle_beta   90.00
_cell.angle_gamma   90.00
#
_symmetry.space_group_name_H-M   'P 1'
#
loop_
_entity.id
_entity.type
_entity.pdbx_description
1 polymer ?
#
loop_
_entity_poly.entity_id
_entity_poly.type
_entity_poly.pdbx_seq_one_letter_code
_entity_poly.pdbx_strand_id
1 'polypeptide(L)'
;FLTNDDFVRRFKNESKAIALLSHPNIVKVYDVSFGEKLQYIVMEYVDGITLKEYIQKQGAITWNDALFFTTQILKALQHAHDKGIVHRDIKPQNIILLPNGNIKVADFGIARFSRSETRTLTDTAIGSVHYISPEQAKGEFTDEKADIYSVGVVLYEMLAGKVPFEAESAVSVALMQLQNNAKRLTEINPDIPLGLEQIC
;
A
#
# COMPACT_ATOMS: atom_id res chain seq x y z
N PHE A 1 -5.16 13.40 25.34
CA PHE A 1 -5.44 14.43 24.32
C PHE A 1 -4.09 14.95 23.83
N LEU A 2 -3.61 14.43 22.68
CA LEU A 2 -2.54 15.12 21.95
C LEU A 2 -3.11 16.47 21.52
N THR A 3 -2.42 17.56 21.86
CA THR A 3 -2.80 18.88 21.39
C THR A 3 -2.72 18.92 19.87
N ASN A 4 -3.53 19.72 19.21
CA ASN A 4 -3.52 19.89 17.76
C ASN A 4 -2.09 20.22 17.26
N ASP A 5 -1.26 20.84 18.10
CA ASP A 5 0.13 21.21 17.82
C ASP A 5 1.09 20.02 17.70
N ASP A 6 0.94 18.98 18.53
CA ASP A 6 1.78 17.75 18.43
C ASP A 6 1.47 16.96 17.17
N PHE A 7 0.21 16.92 16.77
CA PHE A 7 -0.22 16.35 15.51
C PHE A 7 0.39 17.10 14.32
N VAL A 8 0.24 18.42 14.27
CA VAL A 8 0.79 19.28 13.20
C VAL A 8 2.32 19.14 13.12
N ARG A 9 3.01 19.05 14.25
CA ARG A 9 4.46 18.89 14.29
C ARG A 9 4.91 17.55 13.70
N ARG A 10 4.25 16.45 14.07
CA ARG A 10 4.55 15.10 13.51
C ARG A 10 4.27 15.06 12.02
N PHE A 11 3.12 15.53 11.59
CA PHE A 11 2.75 15.61 10.18
C PHE A 11 3.77 16.42 9.37
N LYS A 12 4.21 17.58 9.87
CA LYS A 12 5.28 18.39 9.24
C LYS A 12 6.58 17.61 9.08
N ASN A 13 7.01 16.90 10.11
CA ASN A 13 8.28 16.18 10.08
C ASN A 13 8.24 15.01 9.09
N GLU A 14 7.18 14.21 9.09
CA GLU A 14 7.05 13.08 8.17
C GLU A 14 6.83 13.53 6.73
N SER A 15 6.02 14.56 6.49
CA SER A 15 5.85 15.12 5.14
C SER A 15 7.16 15.69 4.57
N LYS A 16 8.00 16.31 5.40
CA LYS A 16 9.34 16.72 4.98
C LYS A 16 10.22 15.54 4.63
N ALA A 17 10.15 14.44 5.38
CA ALA A 17 10.90 13.24 5.08
C ALA A 17 10.46 12.62 3.74
N ILE A 18 9.15 12.59 3.46
CA ILE A 18 8.60 12.12 2.18
C ILE A 18 9.09 12.99 1.01
N ALA A 19 9.18 14.31 1.17
CA ALA A 19 9.70 15.20 0.14
C ALA A 19 11.19 14.94 -0.22
N LEU A 20 11.93 14.22 0.63
CA LEU A 20 13.31 13.79 0.35
C LEU A 20 13.39 12.49 -0.47
N LEU A 21 12.27 11.80 -0.69
CA LEU A 21 12.24 10.60 -1.52
C LEU A 21 12.39 10.99 -2.99
N SER A 22 13.44 10.49 -3.62
CA SER A 22 13.69 10.66 -5.06
C SER A 22 14.06 9.31 -5.65
N HIS A 23 13.10 8.67 -6.32
CA HIS A 23 13.25 7.36 -6.94
C HIS A 23 12.32 7.24 -8.15
N PRO A 24 12.72 6.58 -9.26
CA PRO A 24 11.89 6.47 -10.47
C PRO A 24 10.52 5.81 -10.21
N ASN A 25 10.44 4.90 -9.26
CA ASN A 25 9.21 4.19 -8.89
C ASN A 25 8.47 4.81 -7.68
N ILE A 26 8.76 6.07 -7.33
CA ILE A 26 8.02 6.82 -6.29
C ILE A 26 7.45 8.08 -6.93
N VAL A 27 6.19 8.43 -6.61
CA VAL A 27 5.61 9.72 -6.99
C VAL A 27 6.33 10.82 -6.24
N LYS A 28 6.93 11.76 -6.96
CA LYS A 28 7.73 12.82 -6.38
C LYS A 28 6.85 13.86 -5.69
N VAL A 29 7.17 14.19 -4.45
CA VAL A 29 6.59 15.34 -3.75
C VAL A 29 7.49 16.54 -3.98
N TYR A 30 6.91 17.64 -4.45
CA TYR A 30 7.65 18.89 -4.74
C TYR A 30 7.62 19.85 -3.57
N ASP A 31 6.47 19.95 -2.90
CA ASP A 31 6.29 20.88 -1.79
C ASP A 31 5.19 20.40 -0.84
N VAL A 32 5.28 20.82 0.42
CA VAL A 32 4.27 20.56 1.44
C VAL A 32 4.06 21.83 2.25
N SER A 33 2.85 22.34 2.26
CA SER A 33 2.51 23.57 3.00
C SER A 33 1.56 23.29 4.16
N PHE A 34 1.82 23.98 5.26
CA PHE A 34 1.07 23.88 6.53
C PHE A 34 0.60 25.26 6.97
N GLY A 35 -0.25 25.89 6.17
CA GLY A 35 -0.90 27.14 6.55
C GLY A 35 -2.02 26.94 7.58
N GLU A 36 -2.34 27.99 8.34
CA GLU A 36 -3.45 27.94 9.32
C GLU A 36 -4.82 27.64 8.70
N LYS A 37 -5.03 28.08 7.46
CA LYS A 37 -6.31 27.93 6.74
C LYS A 37 -6.30 26.84 5.68
N LEU A 38 -5.12 26.45 5.19
CA LEU A 38 -4.98 25.51 4.09
C LEU A 38 -3.72 24.67 4.27
N GLN A 39 -3.88 23.36 4.17
CA GLN A 39 -2.80 22.40 4.13
C GLN A 39 -2.86 21.71 2.78
N TYR A 40 -1.71 21.64 2.07
CA TYR A 40 -1.64 20.99 0.77
C TYR A 40 -0.29 20.34 0.52
N ILE A 41 -0.29 19.38 -0.37
CA ILE A 41 0.90 18.71 -0.89
C ILE A 41 0.92 18.90 -2.39
N VAL A 42 2.04 19.37 -2.92
CA VAL A 42 2.29 19.48 -4.36
C VAL A 42 3.10 18.27 -4.79
N MET A 43 2.58 17.50 -5.71
CA MET A 43 3.24 16.29 -6.18
C MET A 43 3.27 16.21 -7.71
N GLU A 44 4.12 15.32 -8.21
CA GLU A 44 4.20 14.97 -9.61
C GLU A 44 2.82 14.53 -10.13
N TYR A 45 2.39 15.09 -11.26
CA TYR A 45 1.26 14.52 -11.99
C TYR A 45 1.74 13.30 -12.76
N VAL A 46 1.11 12.17 -12.51
CA VAL A 46 1.44 10.89 -13.14
C VAL A 46 0.31 10.50 -14.08
N ASP A 47 0.59 10.52 -15.39
CA ASP A 47 -0.33 10.03 -16.41
C ASP A 47 -0.28 8.49 -16.47
N GLY A 48 -1.30 7.85 -15.91
CA GLY A 48 -1.37 6.39 -15.77
C GLY A 48 -2.70 5.94 -15.17
N ILE A 49 -2.84 4.63 -14.98
CA ILE A 49 -3.98 4.02 -14.29
C ILE A 49 -3.52 3.34 -13.01
N THR A 50 -4.39 3.20 -12.03
CA THR A 50 -4.04 2.46 -10.82
C THR A 50 -3.90 0.96 -11.14
N LEU A 51 -3.02 0.28 -10.40
CA LEU A 51 -2.89 -1.17 -10.50
C LEU A 51 -4.23 -1.86 -10.18
N LYS A 52 -5.07 -1.25 -9.32
CA LYS A 52 -6.42 -1.75 -9.03
C LYS A 52 -7.31 -1.75 -10.27
N GLU A 53 -7.34 -0.64 -11.01
CA GLU A 53 -8.10 -0.54 -12.27
C GLU A 53 -7.56 -1.52 -13.32
N TYR A 54 -6.23 -1.72 -13.36
CA TYR A 54 -5.61 -2.67 -14.26
C TYR A 54 -6.03 -4.11 -13.95
N ILE A 55 -5.96 -4.54 -12.67
CA ILE A 55 -6.43 -5.86 -12.22
C ILE A 55 -7.92 -6.05 -12.53
N GLN A 56 -8.76 -5.04 -12.26
CA GLN A 56 -10.20 -5.12 -12.53
C GLN A 56 -10.52 -5.29 -14.02
N LYS A 57 -9.72 -4.71 -14.91
CA LYS A 57 -9.90 -4.83 -16.37
C LYS A 57 -9.38 -6.15 -16.93
N GLN A 58 -8.26 -6.64 -16.41
CA GLN A 58 -7.59 -7.84 -16.94
C GLN A 58 -8.02 -9.13 -16.23
N GLY A 59 -8.55 -9.04 -14.99
CA GLY A 59 -8.65 -10.17 -14.08
C GLY A 59 -7.27 -10.50 -13.49
N ALA A 60 -6.88 -11.79 -13.52
CA ALA A 60 -5.53 -12.20 -13.14
C ALA A 60 -4.48 -11.70 -14.14
N ILE A 61 -3.35 -11.26 -13.63
CA ILE A 61 -2.20 -10.79 -14.42
C ILE A 61 -1.24 -11.96 -14.64
N THR A 62 -0.49 -11.96 -15.75
CA THR A 62 0.55 -12.97 -15.97
C THR A 62 1.58 -12.93 -14.83
N TRP A 63 2.11 -14.08 -14.44
CA TRP A 63 3.08 -14.14 -13.35
C TRP A 63 4.37 -13.35 -13.65
N ASN A 64 4.76 -13.24 -14.92
CA ASN A 64 5.89 -12.42 -15.35
C ASN A 64 5.66 -10.93 -15.09
N ASP A 65 4.49 -10.41 -15.46
CA ASP A 65 4.14 -9.01 -15.24
C ASP A 65 3.96 -8.71 -13.75
N ALA A 66 3.30 -9.63 -13.01
CA ALA A 66 3.14 -9.51 -11.56
C ALA A 66 4.50 -9.44 -10.84
N LEU A 67 5.45 -10.29 -11.23
CA LEU A 67 6.81 -10.28 -10.69
C LEU A 67 7.56 -8.99 -11.06
N PHE A 68 7.39 -8.51 -12.30
CA PHE A 68 7.99 -7.27 -12.78
C PHE A 68 7.49 -6.06 -11.98
N PHE A 69 6.17 -5.94 -11.77
CA PHE A 69 5.59 -4.87 -10.95
C PHE A 69 6.03 -4.98 -9.49
N THR A 70 5.96 -6.18 -8.91
CA THR A 70 6.38 -6.43 -7.52
C THR A 70 7.84 -6.01 -7.29
N THR A 71 8.73 -6.34 -8.23
CA THR A 71 10.14 -5.95 -8.14
C THR A 71 10.32 -4.43 -8.10
N GLN A 72 9.54 -3.68 -8.87
CA GLN A 72 9.58 -2.21 -8.86
C GLN A 72 9.01 -1.63 -7.56
N ILE A 73 7.93 -2.22 -7.02
CA ILE A 73 7.36 -1.83 -5.72
C ILE A 73 8.42 -2.02 -4.62
N LEU A 74 9.06 -3.19 -4.58
CA LEU A 74 10.09 -3.49 -3.58
C LEU A 74 11.30 -2.55 -3.67
N LYS A 75 11.73 -2.14 -4.87
CA LYS A 75 12.79 -1.14 -5.05
C LYS A 75 12.38 0.24 -4.51
N ALA A 76 11.13 0.64 -4.71
CA ALA A 76 10.59 1.88 -4.16
C ALA A 76 10.55 1.83 -2.62
N LEU A 77 10.08 0.73 -2.05
CA LEU A 77 10.03 0.52 -0.61
C LEU A 77 11.42 0.46 0.01
N GLN A 78 12.37 -0.26 -0.59
CA GLN A 78 13.75 -0.30 -0.12
C GLN A 78 14.34 1.11 -0.03
N HIS A 79 14.15 1.95 -1.06
CA HIS A 79 14.63 3.34 -1.04
C HIS A 79 14.02 4.17 0.10
N ALA A 80 12.75 3.94 0.44
CA ALA A 80 12.08 4.62 1.54
C ALA A 80 12.54 4.08 2.92
N HIS A 81 12.62 2.76 3.06
CA HIS A 81 13.05 2.08 4.27
C HIS A 81 14.50 2.43 4.65
N ASP A 82 15.42 2.54 3.68
CA ASP A 82 16.80 3.01 3.90
C ASP A 82 16.87 4.44 4.49
N LYS A 83 15.77 5.21 4.38
CA LYS A 83 15.60 6.54 4.95
C LYS A 83 14.72 6.56 6.21
N GLY A 84 14.37 5.39 6.73
CA GLY A 84 13.50 5.25 7.90
C GLY A 84 12.03 5.58 7.65
N ILE A 85 11.59 5.58 6.38
CA ILE A 85 10.20 5.89 6.00
C ILE A 85 9.48 4.60 5.67
N VAL A 86 8.43 4.27 6.43
CA VAL A 86 7.54 3.13 6.21
C VAL A 86 6.25 3.63 5.55
N HIS A 87 5.80 2.96 4.48
CA HIS A 87 4.62 3.38 3.71
C HIS A 87 3.30 3.15 4.46
N ARG A 88 3.12 1.96 5.04
CA ARG A 88 1.99 1.54 5.89
C ARG A 88 0.60 1.46 5.23
N ASP A 89 0.47 1.76 3.96
CA ASP A 89 -0.79 1.68 3.18
C ASP A 89 -0.52 1.20 1.75
N ILE A 90 0.33 0.17 1.59
CA ILE A 90 0.57 -0.46 0.29
C ILE A 90 -0.69 -1.21 -0.14
N LYS A 91 -1.19 -0.84 -1.33
CA LYS A 91 -2.37 -1.42 -1.96
C LYS A 91 -2.41 -1.05 -3.45
N PRO A 92 -3.14 -1.78 -4.31
CA PRO A 92 -3.16 -1.53 -5.75
C PRO A 92 -3.67 -0.12 -6.14
N GLN A 93 -4.48 0.52 -5.29
CA GLN A 93 -4.95 1.90 -5.53
C GLN A 93 -3.82 2.94 -5.42
N ASN A 94 -2.78 2.66 -4.62
CA ASN A 94 -1.63 3.52 -4.39
C ASN A 94 -0.44 3.18 -5.32
N ILE A 95 -0.65 2.34 -6.33
CA ILE A 95 0.35 1.95 -7.32
C ILE A 95 -0.17 2.37 -8.69
N ILE A 96 0.56 3.27 -9.38
CA ILE A 96 0.18 3.81 -10.67
C ILE A 96 1.00 3.12 -11.75
N LEU A 97 0.33 2.48 -12.70
CA LEU A 97 0.92 1.86 -13.89
C LEU A 97 1.01 2.90 -15.01
N LEU A 98 2.21 3.13 -15.51
CA LEU A 98 2.50 4.05 -16.60
C LEU A 98 2.32 3.38 -17.97
N PRO A 99 2.09 4.15 -19.05
CA PRO A 99 1.96 3.61 -20.41
C PRO A 99 3.19 2.82 -20.90
N ASN A 100 4.37 3.08 -20.35
CA ASN A 100 5.61 2.37 -20.68
C ASN A 100 5.81 1.07 -19.88
N GLY A 101 4.82 0.66 -19.09
CA GLY A 101 4.87 -0.54 -18.26
C GLY A 101 5.57 -0.40 -16.90
N ASN A 102 6.18 0.74 -16.61
CA ASN A 102 6.74 1.00 -15.28
C ASN A 102 5.65 1.37 -14.27
N ILE A 103 5.97 1.28 -12.97
CA ILE A 103 5.05 1.71 -11.92
C ILE A 103 5.63 2.87 -11.09
N LYS A 104 4.73 3.60 -10.45
CA LYS A 104 5.07 4.52 -9.37
C LYS A 104 4.20 4.25 -8.15
N VAL A 105 4.83 4.19 -6.99
CA VAL A 105 4.15 4.11 -5.68
C VAL A 105 3.82 5.52 -5.23
N ALA A 106 2.54 5.76 -4.91
CA ALA A 106 2.00 7.03 -4.44
C ALA A 106 1.62 6.96 -2.95
N ASP A 107 1.32 8.11 -2.36
CA ASP A 107 0.71 8.25 -1.03
C ASP A 107 1.50 7.63 0.14
N PHE A 108 2.84 7.79 0.16
CA PHE A 108 3.67 7.41 1.30
C PHE A 108 3.16 8.07 2.60
N GLY A 109 2.61 7.26 3.51
CA GLY A 109 2.34 7.62 4.91
C GLY A 109 1.44 8.83 5.21
N ILE A 110 1.05 9.61 4.18
CA ILE A 110 0.31 10.87 4.32
C ILE A 110 -1.10 10.63 4.90
N ALA A 111 -1.71 9.52 4.58
CA ALA A 111 -3.09 9.20 4.96
C ALA A 111 -3.29 8.90 6.46
N ARG A 112 -2.24 8.57 7.21
CA ARG A 112 -2.35 8.27 8.65
C ARG A 112 -2.56 9.53 9.51
N PHE A 113 -2.19 10.69 8.99
CA PHE A 113 -2.29 11.97 9.72
C PHE A 113 -3.63 12.65 9.56
N SER A 114 -4.37 12.38 8.49
CA SER A 114 -5.74 12.89 8.33
C SER A 114 -6.76 12.12 9.17
N ARG A 115 -6.38 10.97 9.77
CA ARG A 115 -7.24 10.13 10.60
C ARG A 115 -6.75 10.12 12.04
N SER A 116 -6.94 11.23 12.74
CA SER A 116 -6.79 11.28 14.20
C SER A 116 -7.78 10.33 14.87
N GLU A 117 -7.25 9.38 15.60
CA GLU A 117 -7.74 8.74 16.84
C GLU A 117 -9.18 8.21 16.98
N THR A 118 -10.12 8.47 16.08
CA THR A 118 -11.43 7.81 16.12
C THR A 118 -11.49 6.78 14.99
N ARG A 119 -11.12 5.54 15.30
CA ARG A 119 -11.35 4.36 14.45
C ARG A 119 -12.84 4.04 14.38
N THR A 120 -13.61 4.85 13.71
CA THR A 120 -14.84 4.38 13.07
C THR A 120 -14.42 3.82 11.72
N LEU A 121 -14.61 2.52 11.55
CA LEU A 121 -14.46 1.81 10.28
C LEU A 121 -15.49 2.37 9.29
N THR A 122 -15.18 3.52 8.68
CA THR A 122 -15.98 4.09 7.60
C THR A 122 -15.69 3.36 6.29
N ASP A 123 -16.59 3.43 5.32
CA ASP A 123 -16.52 2.69 4.03
C ASP A 123 -15.17 2.81 3.31
N THR A 124 -14.44 3.93 3.46
CA THR A 124 -13.09 4.11 2.92
C THR A 124 -12.04 3.22 3.64
N ALA A 125 -12.31 2.79 4.87
CA ALA A 125 -11.45 1.86 5.61
C ALA A 125 -11.66 0.40 5.15
N ILE A 126 -12.84 0.07 4.61
CA ILE A 126 -13.19 -1.28 4.16
C ILE A 126 -12.24 -1.75 3.05
N GLY A 127 -11.92 -0.91 2.07
CA GLY A 127 -11.02 -1.27 0.97
C GLY A 127 -9.56 -1.48 1.40
N SER A 128 -9.07 -0.77 2.42
CA SER A 128 -7.68 -0.88 2.90
C SER A 128 -7.45 -2.07 3.84
N VAL A 129 -8.50 -2.59 4.49
CA VAL A 129 -8.36 -3.69 5.45
C VAL A 129 -7.84 -4.99 4.83
N HIS A 130 -8.05 -5.18 3.53
CA HIS A 130 -7.60 -6.38 2.81
C HIS A 130 -6.06 -6.48 2.72
N TYR A 131 -5.33 -5.38 2.89
CA TYR A 131 -3.88 -5.30 2.70
C TYR A 131 -3.11 -5.02 3.99
N ILE A 132 -3.80 -4.80 5.12
CA ILE A 132 -3.11 -4.52 6.40
C ILE A 132 -2.41 -5.76 6.93
N SER A 133 -1.25 -5.57 7.54
CA SER A 133 -0.54 -6.66 8.19
C SER A 133 -1.21 -7.09 9.52
N PRO A 134 -0.92 -8.32 10.01
CA PRO A 134 -1.44 -8.80 11.29
C PRO A 134 -1.18 -7.86 12.46
N GLU A 135 0.03 -7.29 12.57
CA GLU A 135 0.40 -6.32 13.61
C GLU A 135 -0.37 -5.01 13.48
N GLN A 136 -0.64 -4.54 12.24
CA GLN A 136 -1.51 -3.37 12.03
C GLN A 136 -2.96 -3.65 12.45
N ALA A 137 -3.48 -4.84 12.15
CA ALA A 137 -4.83 -5.25 12.54
C ALA A 137 -4.99 -5.28 14.07
N LYS A 138 -3.95 -5.67 14.80
CA LYS A 138 -3.90 -5.66 16.27
C LYS A 138 -3.65 -4.27 16.87
N GLY A 139 -3.19 -3.29 16.05
CA GLY A 139 -2.78 -1.97 16.54
C GLY A 139 -1.42 -1.97 17.23
N GLU A 140 -0.59 -2.95 16.96
CA GLU A 140 0.77 -3.09 17.45
C GLU A 140 1.75 -2.15 16.72
N PHE A 141 3.01 -2.11 17.19
CA PHE A 141 4.06 -1.35 16.51
C PHE A 141 4.26 -1.88 15.09
N THR A 142 4.39 -0.97 14.13
CA THR A 142 4.47 -1.27 12.69
C THR A 142 5.80 -0.79 12.14
N ASP A 143 6.63 -1.70 11.67
CA ASP A 143 7.90 -1.45 10.98
C ASP A 143 7.78 -1.70 9.46
N GLU A 144 8.91 -1.78 8.77
CA GLU A 144 9.00 -2.05 7.33
C GLU A 144 8.40 -3.40 6.90
N LYS A 145 8.31 -4.38 7.81
CA LYS A 145 7.75 -5.71 7.52
C LYS A 145 6.26 -5.65 7.17
N ALA A 146 5.55 -4.66 7.72
CA ALA A 146 4.15 -4.45 7.36
C ALA A 146 3.98 -4.12 5.87
N ASP A 147 4.89 -3.32 5.29
CA ASP A 147 4.87 -3.03 3.86
C ASP A 147 5.13 -4.30 3.03
N ILE A 148 6.07 -5.16 3.48
CA ILE A 148 6.38 -6.42 2.81
C ILE A 148 5.18 -7.38 2.83
N TYR A 149 4.47 -7.48 3.98
CA TYR A 149 3.23 -8.23 4.05
C TYR A 149 2.19 -7.72 3.05
N SER A 150 1.98 -6.40 3.00
CA SER A 150 1.03 -5.78 2.07
C SER A 150 1.41 -6.03 0.61
N VAL A 151 2.72 -6.05 0.27
CA VAL A 151 3.21 -6.43 -1.07
C VAL A 151 2.85 -7.89 -1.38
N GLY A 152 2.97 -8.81 -0.43
CA GLY A 152 2.53 -10.20 -0.59
C GLY A 152 1.04 -10.30 -0.95
N VAL A 153 0.18 -9.53 -0.27
CA VAL A 153 -1.26 -9.48 -0.58
C VAL A 153 -1.53 -8.89 -1.97
N VAL A 154 -0.81 -7.83 -2.36
CA VAL A 154 -0.91 -7.24 -3.71
C VAL A 154 -0.47 -8.23 -4.78
N LEU A 155 0.64 -8.95 -4.55
CA LEU A 155 1.12 -10.00 -5.46
C LEU A 155 0.09 -11.13 -5.61
N TYR A 156 -0.48 -11.59 -4.49
CA TYR A 156 -1.55 -12.57 -4.52
C TYR A 156 -2.74 -12.09 -5.37
N GLU A 157 -3.20 -10.85 -5.16
CA GLU A 157 -4.32 -10.29 -5.92
C GLU A 157 -4.01 -10.19 -7.42
N MET A 158 -2.81 -9.78 -7.80
CA MET A 158 -2.36 -9.76 -9.20
C MET A 158 -2.46 -11.15 -9.84
N LEU A 159 -2.01 -12.18 -9.14
CA LEU A 159 -1.96 -13.57 -9.64
C LEU A 159 -3.32 -14.27 -9.62
N ALA A 160 -4.15 -14.00 -8.62
CA ALA A 160 -5.44 -14.65 -8.41
C ALA A 160 -6.63 -13.86 -9.01
N GLY A 161 -6.44 -12.57 -9.34
CA GLY A 161 -7.52 -11.65 -9.73
C GLY A 161 -8.43 -11.22 -8.59
N LYS A 162 -8.16 -11.67 -7.36
CA LYS A 162 -8.91 -11.35 -6.14
C LYS A 162 -8.04 -11.40 -4.90
N VAL A 163 -8.45 -10.71 -3.85
CA VAL A 163 -7.74 -10.70 -2.56
C VAL A 163 -7.76 -12.08 -1.88
N PRO A 164 -6.76 -12.42 -1.02
CA PRO A 164 -6.72 -13.71 -0.32
C PRO A 164 -7.87 -13.90 0.68
N PHE A 165 -8.33 -12.80 1.30
CA PHE A 165 -9.38 -12.81 2.31
C PHE A 165 -10.47 -11.80 1.98
N GLU A 166 -11.72 -12.26 1.96
CA GLU A 166 -12.90 -11.45 1.66
C GLU A 166 -14.05 -11.84 2.60
N ALA A 167 -14.70 -10.84 3.22
CA ALA A 167 -15.83 -11.03 4.11
C ALA A 167 -16.75 -9.78 4.07
N GLU A 168 -17.95 -9.89 4.63
CA GLU A 168 -18.95 -8.81 4.66
C GLU A 168 -18.53 -7.62 5.53
N SER A 169 -17.64 -7.82 6.50
CA SER A 169 -17.17 -6.75 7.41
C SER A 169 -15.65 -6.63 7.43
N ALA A 170 -15.17 -5.40 7.59
CA ALA A 170 -13.74 -5.12 7.78
C ALA A 170 -13.15 -5.86 8.99
N VAL A 171 -13.93 -6.04 10.06
CA VAL A 171 -13.50 -6.78 11.24
C VAL A 171 -13.29 -8.26 10.91
N SER A 172 -14.19 -8.86 10.14
CA SER A 172 -14.06 -10.26 9.71
C SER A 172 -12.84 -10.45 8.81
N VAL A 173 -12.56 -9.53 7.88
CA VAL A 173 -11.34 -9.57 7.05
C VAL A 173 -10.09 -9.47 7.93
N ALA A 174 -10.06 -8.53 8.89
CA ALA A 174 -8.93 -8.39 9.82
C ALA A 174 -8.69 -9.66 10.66
N LEU A 175 -9.75 -10.33 11.10
CA LEU A 175 -9.63 -11.61 11.81
C LEU A 175 -9.09 -12.72 10.90
N MET A 176 -9.51 -12.77 9.63
CA MET A 176 -8.97 -13.73 8.66
C MET A 176 -7.48 -13.50 8.42
N GLN A 177 -7.00 -12.25 8.36
CA GLN A 177 -5.57 -11.91 8.27
C GLN A 177 -4.75 -12.47 9.45
N LEU A 178 -5.38 -12.61 10.63
CA LEU A 178 -4.72 -13.08 11.84
C LEU A 178 -4.74 -14.61 12.00
N GLN A 179 -5.73 -15.29 11.46
CA GLN A 179 -6.05 -16.67 11.83
C GLN A 179 -6.07 -17.66 10.67
N ASN A 180 -6.25 -17.18 9.44
CA ASN A 180 -6.45 -18.06 8.29
C ASN A 180 -5.22 -18.09 7.40
N ASN A 181 -5.03 -19.20 6.69
CA ASN A 181 -4.11 -19.29 5.57
C ASN A 181 -4.84 -18.93 4.28
N ALA A 182 -4.17 -18.20 3.40
CA ALA A 182 -4.68 -17.93 2.07
C ALA A 182 -4.83 -19.22 1.25
N LYS A 183 -5.78 -19.24 0.33
CA LYS A 183 -5.90 -20.34 -0.63
C LYS A 183 -4.64 -20.39 -1.50
N ARG A 184 -4.11 -21.60 -1.76
CA ARG A 184 -2.93 -21.77 -2.58
C ARG A 184 -3.16 -21.24 -3.99
N LEU A 185 -2.18 -20.49 -4.51
CA LEU A 185 -2.26 -19.90 -5.85
C LEU A 185 -2.27 -20.97 -6.96
N THR A 186 -1.54 -22.06 -6.79
CA THR A 186 -1.54 -23.19 -7.73
C THR A 186 -2.87 -23.93 -7.81
N GLU A 187 -3.73 -23.83 -6.77
CA GLU A 187 -5.10 -24.33 -6.82
C GLU A 187 -6.05 -23.39 -7.61
N ILE A 188 -5.67 -22.13 -7.78
CA ILE A 188 -6.42 -21.13 -8.55
C ILE A 188 -5.95 -21.17 -10.01
N ASN A 189 -4.64 -21.13 -10.20
CA ASN A 189 -4.00 -21.19 -11.50
C ASN A 189 -2.74 -22.08 -11.45
N PRO A 190 -2.80 -23.30 -12.02
CA PRO A 190 -1.67 -24.25 -12.03
C PRO A 190 -0.42 -23.76 -12.79
N ASP A 191 -0.55 -22.73 -13.63
CA ASP A 191 0.58 -22.19 -14.40
C ASP A 191 1.49 -21.29 -13.55
N ILE A 192 1.11 -20.97 -12.32
CA ILE A 192 1.92 -20.17 -11.40
C ILE A 192 3.08 -21.04 -10.88
N PRO A 193 4.34 -20.58 -11.04
CA PRO A 193 5.50 -21.31 -10.54
C PRO A 193 5.40 -21.54 -9.02
N LEU A 194 5.67 -22.76 -8.56
CA LEU A 194 5.60 -23.13 -7.15
C LEU A 194 6.49 -22.22 -6.26
N GLY A 195 7.66 -21.82 -6.76
CA GLY A 195 8.53 -20.88 -6.04
C GLY A 195 7.90 -19.50 -5.82
N LEU A 196 7.04 -19.04 -6.75
CA LEU A 196 6.33 -17.78 -6.60
C LEU A 196 5.17 -17.89 -5.59
N GLU A 197 4.47 -19.03 -5.59
CA GLU A 197 3.45 -19.33 -4.58
C GLU A 197 4.03 -19.32 -3.16
N GLN A 198 5.28 -19.82 -2.98
CA GLN A 198 5.93 -19.88 -1.67
C GLN A 198 6.34 -18.50 -1.12
N ILE A 199 6.39 -17.47 -1.96
CA ILE A 199 6.72 -16.10 -1.56
C ILE A 199 5.46 -15.34 -1.10
N CYS A 200 4.28 -15.70 -1.62
CA CYS A 200 2.99 -15.16 -1.23
C CYS A 200 2.45 -15.80 0.05
#